data_5f55b12bc74639fcc8c9f6ab6f59eca4
#
_entry.id   5f55b12bc74639fcc8c9f6ab6f59eca4
#
_cell.length_a   1.000
_cell.length_b   1.000
_cell.length_c   1.000
_cell.angle_alpha   90.00
_cell.angle_beta   90.00
_cell.angle_gamma   90.00
#
_symmetry.space_group_name_H-M   'P 1'
#
loop_
_entity.id
_entity.type
_entity.pdbx_description
1 polymer ?
#
loop_
_entity_poly.entity_id
_entity_poly.type
_entity_poly.pdbx_seq_one_letter_code
_entity_poly.pdbx_strand_id
1 'polypeptide(L)'
;MTTDIEWGNQQKWPDCLVIVRHGQSVRNVAKNEAKIVGKGAFGTGLRDVDTPLTEAGRLQAKHTGEYLSNHFVFDAVFSSPYRRTVQTTEGILAAFEMKPPVVLEERIREIEFGILDGLTREGILELYPSESLRREREGKYWYRPPGGESRPDVALRVHSFLGTLTRDYRCKKVLIVCHSVVVLIFRRLLERWGEEEYIKVDREDDVENCSVTIYTFDQESKRLLLDRYNSAAHLKETRPKAP
;
A
#
# COMPACT_ATOMS: atom_id res chain seq x y z
N MET A 1 -15.18 48.68 7.39
CA MET A 1 -14.17 47.86 6.69
C MET A 1 -14.53 46.42 6.97
N THR A 2 -15.30 45.81 6.11
CA THR A 2 -15.64 44.38 6.17
C THR A 2 -14.47 43.65 5.50
N THR A 3 -13.69 42.95 6.29
CA THR A 3 -12.70 42.03 5.77
C THR A 3 -13.44 40.82 5.20
N ASP A 4 -13.59 40.78 3.88
CA ASP A 4 -14.04 39.58 3.18
C ASP A 4 -13.01 38.48 3.44
N ILE A 5 -13.35 37.59 4.36
CA ILE A 5 -12.58 36.36 4.58
C ILE A 5 -12.88 35.47 3.38
N GLU A 6 -11.95 35.47 2.41
CA GLU A 6 -11.99 34.52 1.29
C GLU A 6 -11.80 33.07 1.81
N TRP A 7 -12.87 32.43 2.25
CA TRP A 7 -12.90 31.02 2.66
C TRP A 7 -12.88 30.04 1.47
N GLY A 8 -12.84 30.55 0.23
CA GLY A 8 -13.16 29.78 -0.99
C GLY A 8 -12.01 29.12 -1.74
N ASN A 9 -10.74 29.45 -1.48
CA ASN A 9 -9.67 29.10 -2.43
C ASN A 9 -8.40 28.48 -1.84
N GLN A 10 -8.46 27.94 -0.61
CA GLN A 10 -7.27 27.29 -0.03
C GLN A 10 -7.20 25.82 -0.48
N GLN A 11 -6.01 25.44 -1.01
CA GLN A 11 -5.70 24.05 -1.29
C GLN A 11 -5.87 23.20 -0.02
N LYS A 12 -6.66 22.12 -0.13
CA LYS A 12 -6.91 21.18 0.99
C LYS A 12 -5.99 19.96 0.93
N TRP A 13 -5.51 19.59 -0.24
CA TRP A 13 -4.68 18.42 -0.45
C TRP A 13 -3.19 18.70 -0.29
N PRO A 14 -2.37 17.70 0.03
CA PRO A 14 -0.94 17.73 -0.22
C PRO A 14 -0.60 18.11 -1.67
N ASP A 15 0.57 18.67 -1.91
CA ASP A 15 1.06 18.93 -3.27
C ASP A 15 1.37 17.62 -4.00
N CYS A 16 1.88 16.65 -3.24
CA CYS A 16 2.25 15.37 -3.79
C CYS A 16 2.08 14.25 -2.75
N LEU A 17 1.49 13.13 -3.17
CA LEU A 17 1.51 11.88 -2.43
C LEU A 17 2.33 10.85 -3.21
N VAL A 18 3.38 10.34 -2.60
CA VAL A 18 4.16 9.20 -3.09
C VAL A 18 3.82 7.99 -2.24
N ILE A 19 3.24 6.96 -2.85
CA ILE A 19 2.80 5.74 -2.16
C ILE A 19 3.68 4.60 -2.63
N VAL A 20 4.31 3.90 -1.69
CA VAL A 20 5.24 2.79 -1.94
C VAL A 20 4.69 1.54 -1.26
N ARG A 21 4.57 0.42 -2.01
CA ARG A 21 4.38 -0.88 -1.40
C ARG A 21 5.69 -1.34 -0.77
N HIS A 22 5.64 -1.99 0.41
CA HIS A 22 6.83 -2.56 1.05
C HIS A 22 7.64 -3.46 0.10
N GLY A 23 8.94 -3.59 0.35
CA GLY A 23 9.85 -4.50 -0.36
C GLY A 23 9.46 -5.98 -0.18
N GLN A 24 10.07 -6.87 -0.95
CA GLN A 24 9.81 -8.31 -0.84
C GLN A 24 10.01 -8.78 0.61
N SER A 25 8.98 -9.44 1.16
CA SER A 25 9.02 -10.02 2.50
C SER A 25 9.14 -11.54 2.47
N VAL A 26 9.56 -12.13 3.59
CA VAL A 26 9.60 -13.60 3.78
C VAL A 26 8.22 -14.20 3.48
N ARG A 27 7.14 -13.51 3.85
CA ARG A 27 5.76 -13.94 3.55
C ARG A 27 5.45 -13.94 2.06
N ASN A 28 5.95 -12.98 1.28
CA ASN A 28 5.75 -12.98 -0.17
C ASN A 28 6.39 -14.20 -0.82
N VAL A 29 7.61 -14.55 -0.41
CA VAL A 29 8.33 -15.74 -0.91
C VAL A 29 7.58 -17.01 -0.53
N ALA A 30 7.25 -17.21 0.75
CA ALA A 30 6.52 -18.39 1.22
C ALA A 30 5.18 -18.58 0.51
N LYS A 31 4.43 -17.47 0.28
CA LYS A 31 3.16 -17.51 -0.46
C LYS A 31 3.34 -17.94 -1.92
N ASN A 32 4.37 -17.43 -2.58
CA ASN A 32 4.66 -17.78 -3.98
C ASN A 32 5.11 -19.23 -4.11
N GLU A 33 5.99 -19.70 -3.23
CA GLU A 33 6.43 -21.09 -3.18
C GLU A 33 5.26 -22.04 -2.93
N ALA A 34 4.39 -21.73 -1.97
CA ALA A 34 3.21 -22.53 -1.68
C ALA A 34 2.27 -22.62 -2.88
N LYS A 35 2.07 -21.53 -3.64
CA LYS A 35 1.27 -21.55 -4.87
C LYS A 35 1.88 -22.42 -5.95
N ILE A 36 3.21 -22.37 -6.16
CA ILE A 36 3.92 -23.17 -7.18
C ILE A 36 3.78 -24.65 -6.91
N VAL A 37 3.88 -25.07 -5.64
CA VAL A 37 3.83 -26.50 -5.26
C VAL A 37 2.45 -26.97 -4.82
N GLY A 38 1.42 -26.12 -4.92
CA GLY A 38 0.03 -26.46 -4.57
C GLY A 38 -0.21 -26.71 -3.08
N LYS A 39 0.61 -26.12 -2.18
CA LYS A 39 0.39 -26.25 -0.73
C LYS A 39 -0.80 -25.42 -0.26
N GLY A 40 -1.60 -25.98 0.66
CA GLY A 40 -2.74 -25.30 1.26
C GLY A 40 -2.39 -24.16 2.22
N ALA A 41 -1.14 -24.11 2.73
CA ALA A 41 -0.69 -23.08 3.67
C ALA A 41 0.72 -22.60 3.35
N PHE A 42 0.99 -21.33 3.71
CA PHE A 42 2.30 -20.67 3.57
C PHE A 42 2.77 -20.02 4.88
N GLY A 43 2.46 -20.63 6.00
CA GLY A 43 2.85 -20.12 7.31
C GLY A 43 4.37 -19.94 7.43
N THR A 44 4.81 -18.80 7.92
CA THR A 44 6.22 -18.49 8.17
C THR A 44 6.62 -18.77 9.62
N GLY A 45 5.70 -19.23 10.47
CA GLY A 45 5.86 -19.33 11.92
C GLY A 45 5.82 -17.96 12.64
N LEU A 46 5.63 -16.87 11.90
CA LEU A 46 5.55 -15.51 12.41
C LEU A 46 4.14 -14.95 12.22
N ARG A 47 3.72 -14.04 13.09
CA ARG A 47 2.52 -13.22 12.84
C ARG A 47 2.78 -12.34 11.61
N ASP A 48 1.72 -12.00 10.87
CA ASP A 48 1.87 -11.18 9.66
C ASP A 48 2.54 -9.83 9.95
N VAL A 49 2.21 -9.19 11.06
CA VAL A 49 2.80 -7.91 11.49
C VAL A 49 4.32 -8.01 11.74
N ASP A 50 4.82 -9.16 12.20
CA ASP A 50 6.23 -9.37 12.55
C ASP A 50 7.08 -9.87 11.37
N THR A 51 6.47 -10.11 10.22
CA THR A 51 7.16 -10.66 9.05
C THR A 51 8.16 -9.67 8.46
N PRO A 52 9.47 -10.01 8.41
CA PRO A 52 10.51 -9.10 7.92
C PRO A 52 10.64 -9.12 6.38
N LEU A 53 11.43 -8.16 5.87
CA LEU A 53 11.93 -8.19 4.49
C LEU A 53 12.92 -9.34 4.31
N THR A 54 12.98 -9.83 3.05
CA THR A 54 14.12 -10.63 2.57
C THR A 54 15.33 -9.73 2.29
N GLU A 55 16.49 -10.31 1.99
CA GLU A 55 17.63 -9.52 1.54
C GLU A 55 17.33 -8.79 0.22
N ALA A 56 16.66 -9.45 -0.71
CA ALA A 56 16.18 -8.81 -1.93
C ALA A 56 15.25 -7.63 -1.64
N GLY A 57 14.35 -7.78 -0.65
CA GLY A 57 13.46 -6.68 -0.23
C GLY A 57 14.21 -5.49 0.38
N ARG A 58 15.28 -5.73 1.13
CA ARG A 58 16.16 -4.66 1.66
C ARG A 58 16.86 -3.91 0.54
N LEU A 59 17.37 -4.65 -0.45
CA LEU A 59 18.00 -4.05 -1.63
C LEU A 59 17.00 -3.24 -2.45
N GLN A 60 15.78 -3.75 -2.65
CA GLN A 60 14.70 -2.99 -3.29
C GLN A 60 14.42 -1.67 -2.56
N ALA A 61 14.33 -1.70 -1.22
CA ALA A 61 14.10 -0.50 -0.41
C ALA A 61 15.24 0.53 -0.58
N LYS A 62 16.50 0.08 -0.59
CA LYS A 62 17.67 0.92 -0.84
C LYS A 62 17.59 1.63 -2.19
N HIS A 63 17.37 0.90 -3.28
CA HIS A 63 17.27 1.50 -4.63
C HIS A 63 16.07 2.42 -4.78
N THR A 64 14.96 2.10 -4.11
CA THR A 64 13.81 3.00 -4.06
C THR A 64 14.17 4.29 -3.33
N GLY A 65 14.96 4.21 -2.26
CA GLY A 65 15.48 5.37 -1.55
C GLY A 65 16.38 6.24 -2.43
N GLU A 66 17.33 5.64 -3.14
CA GLU A 66 18.22 6.33 -4.10
C GLU A 66 17.41 7.03 -5.20
N TYR A 67 16.39 6.35 -5.76
CA TYR A 67 15.50 6.97 -6.73
C TYR A 67 14.73 8.15 -6.14
N LEU A 68 14.08 7.96 -4.96
CA LEU A 68 13.23 8.99 -4.38
C LEU A 68 14.03 10.20 -3.89
N SER A 69 15.22 10.02 -3.30
CA SER A 69 16.06 11.12 -2.82
C SER A 69 16.58 12.04 -3.94
N ASN A 70 16.72 11.49 -5.15
CA ASN A 70 17.10 12.27 -6.33
C ASN A 70 15.93 13.09 -6.93
N HIS A 71 14.68 12.76 -6.58
CA HIS A 71 13.49 13.37 -7.21
C HIS A 71 12.59 14.13 -6.23
N PHE A 72 12.69 13.84 -4.93
CA PHE A 72 11.77 14.37 -3.93
C PHE A 72 12.47 14.85 -2.67
N VAL A 73 11.95 15.90 -2.09
CA VAL A 73 12.15 16.29 -0.70
C VAL A 73 10.80 16.14 -0.02
N PHE A 74 10.71 15.28 0.98
CA PHE A 74 9.46 15.02 1.69
C PHE A 74 9.35 15.84 2.97
N ASP A 75 8.15 16.35 3.27
CA ASP A 75 7.84 17.04 4.51
C ASP A 75 7.48 16.05 5.63
N ALA A 76 6.92 14.90 5.28
CA ALA A 76 6.52 13.86 6.23
C ALA A 76 6.51 12.47 5.57
N VAL A 77 6.72 11.44 6.40
CA VAL A 77 6.64 10.04 6.01
C VAL A 77 5.67 9.31 6.93
N PHE A 78 4.74 8.57 6.33
CA PHE A 78 3.87 7.64 7.04
C PHE A 78 4.23 6.22 6.68
N SER A 79 4.43 5.40 7.69
CA SER A 79 4.66 3.96 7.52
C SER A 79 3.57 3.17 8.23
N SER A 80 3.06 2.12 7.58
CA SER A 80 2.36 1.07 8.32
C SER A 80 3.28 0.54 9.45
N PRO A 81 2.74 0.14 10.61
CA PRO A 81 3.56 -0.35 11.73
C PRO A 81 4.10 -1.78 11.51
N TYR A 82 3.75 -2.44 10.42
CA TYR A 82 4.22 -3.78 10.11
C TYR A 82 5.73 -3.79 9.86
N ARG A 83 6.44 -4.81 10.37
CA ARG A 83 7.89 -4.88 10.32
C ARG A 83 8.47 -4.68 8.91
N ARG A 84 7.85 -5.29 7.89
CA ARG A 84 8.28 -5.13 6.49
C ARG A 84 8.17 -3.71 5.95
N THR A 85 7.15 -2.95 6.35
CA THR A 85 6.99 -1.54 5.97
C THR A 85 7.94 -0.63 6.72
N VAL A 86 8.15 -0.86 8.02
CA VAL A 86 9.15 -0.13 8.82
C VAL A 86 10.55 -0.32 8.22
N GLN A 87 10.96 -1.56 7.93
CA GLN A 87 12.26 -1.85 7.31
C GLN A 87 12.38 -1.26 5.89
N THR A 88 11.28 -1.21 5.13
CA THR A 88 11.27 -0.53 3.82
C THR A 88 11.47 0.96 3.99
N THR A 89 10.78 1.59 4.94
CA THR A 89 10.91 3.01 5.26
C THR A 89 12.34 3.36 5.69
N GLU A 90 12.93 2.56 6.57
CA GLU A 90 14.33 2.72 7.00
C GLU A 90 15.30 2.64 5.82
N GLY A 91 15.13 1.64 4.94
CA GLY A 91 15.96 1.47 3.74
C GLY A 91 15.83 2.63 2.75
N ILE A 92 14.62 3.15 2.55
CA ILE A 92 14.37 4.33 1.72
C ILE A 92 15.06 5.56 2.33
N LEU A 93 14.84 5.83 3.62
CA LEU A 93 15.34 7.03 4.27
C LEU A 93 16.85 7.03 4.50
N ALA A 94 17.52 5.89 4.36
CA ALA A 94 18.98 5.81 4.41
C ALA A 94 19.66 6.62 3.28
N ALA A 95 18.97 6.85 2.15
CA ALA A 95 19.47 7.62 1.02
C ALA A 95 19.23 9.14 1.14
N PHE A 96 18.48 9.59 2.14
CA PHE A 96 18.18 11.01 2.35
C PHE A 96 19.18 11.66 3.30
N GLU A 97 19.77 12.78 2.92
CA GLU A 97 20.67 13.56 3.80
C GLU A 97 19.89 14.12 5.00
N MET A 98 18.75 14.76 4.74
CA MET A 98 17.81 15.21 5.77
C MET A 98 16.61 14.27 5.82
N LYS A 99 16.46 13.59 6.96
CA LYS A 99 15.37 12.64 7.15
C LYS A 99 14.10 13.38 7.60
N PRO A 100 13.00 13.29 6.83
CA PRO A 100 11.72 13.83 7.27
C PRO A 100 11.19 13.06 8.50
N PRO A 101 10.29 13.67 9.30
CA PRO A 101 9.65 12.98 10.41
C PRO A 101 8.85 11.78 9.93
N VAL A 102 8.97 10.66 10.65
CA VAL A 102 8.28 9.40 10.37
C VAL A 102 7.18 9.18 11.40
N VAL A 103 5.96 8.90 10.92
CA VAL A 103 4.80 8.56 11.74
C VAL A 103 4.38 7.13 11.41
N LEU A 104 4.28 6.27 12.44
CA LEU A 104 3.65 4.96 12.30
C LEU A 104 2.12 5.14 12.31
N GLU A 105 1.46 4.69 11.25
CA GLU A 105 0.05 4.95 11.01
C GLU A 105 -0.74 3.65 10.86
N GLU A 106 -1.52 3.31 11.86
CA GLU A 106 -2.33 2.09 11.94
C GLU A 106 -3.39 1.99 10.83
N ARG A 107 -3.92 3.11 10.36
CA ARG A 107 -4.97 3.13 9.34
C ARG A 107 -4.48 2.69 7.96
N ILE A 108 -3.15 2.58 7.74
CA ILE A 108 -2.56 2.06 6.50
C ILE A 108 -1.90 0.68 6.66
N ARG A 109 -2.21 -0.06 7.75
CA ARG A 109 -1.81 -1.46 7.90
C ARG A 109 -2.45 -2.35 6.82
N GLU A 110 -1.89 -3.55 6.58
CA GLU A 110 -2.47 -4.47 5.61
C GLU A 110 -3.88 -4.94 6.04
N ILE A 111 -4.66 -5.42 5.09
CA ILE A 111 -5.95 -6.03 5.35
C ILE A 111 -5.79 -7.27 6.23
N GLU A 112 -6.63 -7.40 7.24
CA GLU A 112 -6.69 -8.59 8.08
C GLU A 112 -7.43 -9.72 7.37
N PHE A 113 -6.78 -10.88 7.29
CA PHE A 113 -7.37 -12.08 6.68
C PHE A 113 -8.09 -12.98 7.69
N GLY A 114 -8.02 -12.69 8.99
CA GLY A 114 -8.68 -13.45 10.06
C GLY A 114 -8.31 -14.93 10.01
N ILE A 115 -9.30 -15.83 10.11
CA ILE A 115 -9.08 -17.28 10.09
C ILE A 115 -8.45 -17.80 8.78
N LEU A 116 -8.47 -17.01 7.71
CA LEU A 116 -7.90 -17.38 6.41
C LEU A 116 -6.44 -16.96 6.28
N ASP A 117 -5.86 -16.34 7.31
CA ASP A 117 -4.49 -15.89 7.27
C ASP A 117 -3.52 -17.07 7.11
N GLY A 118 -2.51 -16.89 6.25
CA GLY A 118 -1.52 -17.93 5.97
C GLY A 118 -2.02 -19.06 5.06
N LEU A 119 -3.24 -19.00 4.52
CA LEU A 119 -3.79 -20.01 3.62
C LEU A 119 -3.73 -19.59 2.15
N THR A 120 -3.47 -20.56 1.28
CA THR A 120 -3.68 -20.43 -0.16
C THR A 120 -5.16 -20.67 -0.50
N ARG A 121 -5.52 -20.50 -1.78
CA ARG A 121 -6.88 -20.84 -2.25
C ARG A 121 -7.22 -22.31 -1.99
N GLU A 122 -6.28 -23.20 -2.23
CA GLU A 122 -6.40 -24.63 -2.01
C GLU A 122 -6.65 -24.94 -0.54
N GLY A 123 -5.90 -24.35 0.37
CA GLY A 123 -6.08 -24.50 1.80
C GLY A 123 -7.41 -23.95 2.32
N ILE A 124 -7.90 -22.85 1.73
CA ILE A 124 -9.23 -22.32 2.06
C ILE A 124 -10.33 -23.28 1.63
N LEU A 125 -10.21 -23.85 0.43
CA LEU A 125 -11.17 -24.83 -0.07
C LEU A 125 -11.19 -26.11 0.79
N GLU A 126 -10.04 -26.55 1.26
CA GLU A 126 -9.89 -27.74 2.10
C GLU A 126 -10.39 -27.53 3.53
N LEU A 127 -9.94 -26.44 4.18
CA LEU A 127 -10.17 -26.23 5.62
C LEU A 127 -11.45 -25.44 5.91
N TYR A 128 -11.84 -24.53 5.00
CA TYR A 128 -12.99 -23.64 5.16
C TYR A 128 -13.86 -23.56 3.90
N PRO A 129 -14.41 -24.69 3.41
CA PRO A 129 -15.19 -24.70 2.16
C PRO A 129 -16.41 -23.76 2.21
N SER A 130 -17.05 -23.62 3.37
CA SER A 130 -18.17 -22.70 3.57
C SER A 130 -17.77 -21.22 3.35
N GLU A 131 -16.56 -20.84 3.77
CA GLU A 131 -16.05 -19.49 3.57
C GLU A 131 -15.68 -19.23 2.10
N SER A 132 -15.22 -20.25 1.37
CA SER A 132 -15.02 -20.15 -0.07
C SER A 132 -16.34 -19.88 -0.81
N LEU A 133 -17.40 -20.66 -0.51
CA LEU A 133 -18.74 -20.46 -1.08
C LEU A 133 -19.34 -19.10 -0.70
N ARG A 134 -19.14 -18.67 0.54
CA ARG A 134 -19.59 -17.37 1.01
C ARG A 134 -18.90 -16.25 0.25
N ARG A 135 -17.58 -16.33 0.01
CA ARG A 135 -16.82 -15.36 -0.76
C ARG A 135 -17.25 -15.31 -2.24
N GLU A 136 -17.61 -16.42 -2.83
CA GLU A 136 -18.17 -16.45 -4.20
C GLU A 136 -19.52 -15.74 -4.28
N ARG A 137 -20.40 -15.96 -3.30
CA ARG A 137 -21.72 -15.33 -3.24
C ARG A 137 -21.67 -13.84 -2.94
N GLU A 138 -20.84 -13.43 -1.98
CA GLU A 138 -20.73 -12.02 -1.55
C GLU A 138 -19.83 -11.18 -2.46
N GLY A 139 -18.96 -11.81 -3.25
CA GLY A 139 -17.94 -11.17 -4.06
C GLY A 139 -16.68 -10.76 -3.27
N LYS A 140 -15.53 -10.74 -3.95
CA LYS A 140 -14.21 -10.44 -3.36
C LYS A 140 -14.18 -9.10 -2.64
N TYR A 141 -14.95 -8.13 -3.08
CA TYR A 141 -14.94 -6.77 -2.54
C TYR A 141 -15.64 -6.71 -1.17
N TRP A 142 -16.83 -7.32 -1.05
CA TRP A 142 -17.67 -7.26 0.14
C TRP A 142 -17.36 -8.32 1.17
N TYR A 143 -16.82 -9.46 0.72
CA TYR A 143 -16.55 -10.58 1.60
C TYR A 143 -15.59 -10.19 2.73
N ARG A 144 -16.04 -10.48 3.97
CA ARG A 144 -15.27 -10.33 5.21
C ARG A 144 -15.05 -11.71 5.82
N PRO A 145 -13.79 -12.20 5.91
CA PRO A 145 -13.51 -13.44 6.62
C PRO A 145 -13.76 -13.27 8.13
N PRO A 146 -14.14 -14.32 8.86
CA PRO A 146 -14.26 -14.28 10.32
C PRO A 146 -12.96 -13.78 10.97
N GLY A 147 -13.07 -12.76 11.83
CA GLY A 147 -11.93 -12.11 12.45
C GLY A 147 -11.07 -11.25 11.53
N GLY A 148 -11.53 -11.00 10.28
CA GLY A 148 -10.81 -10.20 9.30
C GLY A 148 -11.55 -8.96 8.81
N GLU A 149 -11.04 -8.34 7.75
CA GLU A 149 -11.57 -7.13 7.11
C GLU A 149 -12.05 -7.42 5.67
N SER A 150 -13.11 -6.74 5.26
CA SER A 150 -13.49 -6.58 3.84
C SER A 150 -12.70 -5.40 3.21
N ARG A 151 -12.79 -5.24 1.87
CA ARG A 151 -12.22 -4.05 1.19
C ARG A 151 -12.90 -2.76 1.64
N PRO A 152 -14.24 -2.70 1.83
CA PRO A 152 -14.91 -1.54 2.45
C PRO A 152 -14.35 -1.17 3.83
N ASP A 153 -14.01 -2.13 4.70
CA ASP A 153 -13.42 -1.83 6.01
C ASP A 153 -12.08 -1.12 5.87
N VAL A 154 -11.22 -1.62 4.98
CA VAL A 154 -9.95 -0.95 4.66
C VAL A 154 -10.18 0.43 4.07
N ALA A 155 -11.18 0.58 3.19
CA ALA A 155 -11.53 1.87 2.60
C ALA A 155 -11.96 2.90 3.64
N LEU A 156 -12.72 2.51 4.66
CA LEU A 156 -13.14 3.40 5.74
C LEU A 156 -11.94 3.94 6.53
N ARG A 157 -10.97 3.09 6.90
CA ARG A 157 -9.80 3.54 7.66
C ARG A 157 -8.82 4.37 6.81
N VAL A 158 -8.65 4.04 5.54
CA VAL A 158 -7.84 4.84 4.61
C VAL A 158 -8.51 6.18 4.31
N HIS A 159 -9.84 6.24 4.16
CA HIS A 159 -10.58 7.49 4.01
C HIS A 159 -10.40 8.39 5.24
N SER A 160 -10.46 7.83 6.46
CA SER A 160 -10.15 8.57 7.69
C SER A 160 -8.72 9.15 7.67
N PHE A 161 -7.73 8.38 7.18
CA PHE A 161 -6.36 8.86 7.04
C PHE A 161 -6.23 9.98 5.98
N LEU A 162 -6.92 9.88 4.85
CA LEU A 162 -6.99 10.97 3.87
C LEU A 162 -7.55 12.26 4.48
N GLY A 163 -8.53 12.16 5.39
CA GLY A 163 -9.01 13.30 6.18
C GLY A 163 -7.93 13.97 7.03
N THR A 164 -7.01 13.19 7.61
CA THR A 164 -5.83 13.74 8.31
C THR A 164 -4.89 14.45 7.35
N LEU A 165 -4.61 13.88 6.18
CA LEU A 165 -3.74 14.50 5.17
C LEU A 165 -4.32 15.85 4.69
N THR A 166 -5.62 15.93 4.45
CA THR A 166 -6.27 17.18 4.00
C THR A 166 -6.34 18.24 5.09
N ARG A 167 -6.36 17.86 6.37
CA ARG A 167 -6.41 18.80 7.49
C ARG A 167 -5.03 19.31 7.87
N ASP A 168 -4.03 18.41 7.98
CA ASP A 168 -2.77 18.69 8.66
C ASP A 168 -1.56 18.78 7.71
N TYR A 169 -1.69 18.29 6.46
CA TYR A 169 -0.57 18.18 5.50
C TYR A 169 -0.85 18.87 4.17
N ARG A 170 -1.61 19.96 4.20
CA ARG A 170 -1.88 20.79 3.02
C ARG A 170 -0.59 21.36 2.44
N CYS A 171 -0.48 21.38 1.11
CA CYS A 171 0.67 21.89 0.38
C CYS A 171 2.00 21.21 0.77
N LYS A 172 1.93 19.94 1.23
CA LYS A 172 3.09 19.14 1.64
C LYS A 172 3.36 18.03 0.65
N LYS A 173 4.62 17.59 0.58
CA LYS A 173 5.02 16.38 -0.13
C LYS A 173 5.12 15.23 0.86
N VAL A 174 4.29 14.22 0.71
CA VAL A 174 4.13 13.14 1.69
C VAL A 174 4.52 11.80 1.06
N LEU A 175 5.37 11.05 1.75
CA LEU A 175 5.68 9.65 1.44
C LEU A 175 4.82 8.73 2.33
N ILE A 176 4.24 7.71 1.71
CA ILE A 176 3.43 6.68 2.39
C ILE A 176 4.02 5.31 2.04
N VAL A 177 4.40 4.52 3.04
CA VAL A 177 4.88 3.15 2.85
C VAL A 177 3.85 2.18 3.42
N CYS A 178 3.25 1.37 2.55
CA CYS A 178 2.12 0.53 2.91
C CYS A 178 2.11 -0.81 2.15
N HIS A 179 0.95 -1.36 1.81
CA HIS A 179 0.72 -2.71 1.31
C HIS A 179 -0.12 -2.70 0.03
N SER A 180 -0.15 -3.82 -0.70
CA SER A 180 -0.81 -3.90 -2.01
C SER A 180 -2.29 -3.54 -1.98
N VAL A 181 -3.07 -4.11 -1.04
CA VAL A 181 -4.50 -3.77 -0.92
C VAL A 181 -4.69 -2.30 -0.57
N VAL A 182 -3.85 -1.76 0.29
CA VAL A 182 -3.92 -0.35 0.71
C VAL A 182 -3.62 0.60 -0.47
N VAL A 183 -2.62 0.30 -1.31
CA VAL A 183 -2.36 1.06 -2.55
C VAL A 183 -3.59 1.10 -3.44
N LEU A 184 -4.23 -0.05 -3.67
CA LEU A 184 -5.45 -0.13 -4.49
C LEU A 184 -6.63 0.63 -3.86
N ILE A 185 -6.74 0.63 -2.54
CA ILE A 185 -7.76 1.41 -1.83
C ILE A 185 -7.50 2.92 -1.92
N PHE A 186 -6.24 3.37 -1.84
CA PHE A 186 -5.90 4.77 -2.13
C PHE A 186 -6.36 5.16 -3.53
N ARG A 187 -6.06 4.34 -4.54
CA ARG A 187 -6.50 4.56 -5.91
C ARG A 187 -8.02 4.66 -6.01
N ARG A 188 -8.73 3.67 -5.47
CA ARG A 188 -10.19 3.65 -5.46
C ARG A 188 -10.79 4.94 -4.88
N LEU A 189 -10.24 5.45 -3.79
CA LEU A 189 -10.76 6.65 -3.12
C LEU A 189 -10.40 7.93 -3.88
N LEU A 190 -9.16 8.07 -4.34
CA LEU A 190 -8.69 9.27 -5.03
C LEU A 190 -9.24 9.37 -6.46
N GLU A 191 -9.34 8.24 -7.17
CA GLU A 191 -9.85 8.15 -8.54
C GLU A 191 -11.38 7.91 -8.58
N ARG A 192 -12.03 7.72 -7.40
CA ARG A 192 -13.48 7.54 -7.23
C ARG A 192 -14.04 6.32 -7.96
N TRP A 193 -13.33 5.22 -7.93
CA TRP A 193 -13.77 3.97 -8.55
C TRP A 193 -14.96 3.35 -7.82
N GLY A 194 -15.86 2.73 -8.62
CA GLY A 194 -16.84 1.77 -8.12
C GLY A 194 -16.19 0.42 -7.79
N GLU A 195 -17.03 -0.53 -7.38
CA GLU A 195 -16.60 -1.90 -7.09
C GLU A 195 -16.01 -2.61 -8.33
N GLU A 196 -16.70 -2.48 -9.47
CA GLU A 196 -16.32 -3.17 -10.72
C GLU A 196 -14.92 -2.78 -11.17
N GLU A 197 -14.60 -1.48 -11.19
CA GLU A 197 -13.28 -0.98 -11.56
C GLU A 197 -12.21 -1.42 -10.58
N TYR A 198 -12.51 -1.38 -9.26
CA TYR A 198 -11.58 -1.90 -8.24
C TYR A 198 -11.25 -3.37 -8.47
N ILE A 199 -12.27 -4.21 -8.70
CA ILE A 199 -12.09 -5.66 -8.91
C ILE A 199 -11.34 -5.94 -10.22
N LYS A 200 -11.59 -5.16 -11.27
CA LYS A 200 -10.87 -5.26 -12.53
C LYS A 200 -9.38 -5.03 -12.34
N VAL A 201 -9.00 -3.89 -11.75
CA VAL A 201 -7.58 -3.57 -11.50
C VAL A 201 -6.92 -4.56 -10.57
N ASP A 202 -7.60 -4.99 -9.49
CA ASP A 202 -7.09 -5.99 -8.52
C ASP A 202 -6.89 -7.40 -9.14
N ARG A 203 -7.46 -7.68 -10.33
CA ARG A 203 -7.23 -8.93 -11.07
C ARG A 203 -6.14 -8.81 -12.14
N GLU A 204 -6.05 -7.65 -12.77
CA GLU A 204 -5.21 -7.43 -13.93
C GLU A 204 -3.77 -7.07 -13.55
N ASP A 205 -3.57 -6.42 -12.41
CA ASP A 205 -2.29 -5.84 -12.07
C ASP A 205 -1.92 -6.02 -10.57
N ASP A 206 -0.96 -6.90 -10.32
CA ASP A 206 -0.37 -7.01 -8.98
C ASP A 206 0.53 -5.81 -8.70
N VAL A 207 0.26 -5.08 -7.61
CA VAL A 207 1.14 -4.01 -7.15
C VAL A 207 2.51 -4.60 -6.80
N GLU A 208 3.58 -4.23 -7.49
CA GLU A 208 4.93 -4.78 -7.31
C GLU A 208 5.56 -4.33 -5.97
N ASN A 209 6.45 -5.16 -5.41
CA ASN A 209 7.21 -4.77 -4.22
C ASN A 209 8.11 -3.56 -4.50
N CYS A 210 8.13 -2.59 -3.60
CA CYS A 210 8.82 -1.31 -3.75
C CYS A 210 8.41 -0.51 -5.01
N SER A 211 7.26 -0.82 -5.62
CA SER A 211 6.72 0.03 -6.67
C SER A 211 6.25 1.36 -6.12
N VAL A 212 6.34 2.38 -6.96
CA VAL A 212 6.01 3.77 -6.64
C VAL A 212 4.75 4.18 -7.40
N THR A 213 3.77 4.69 -6.66
CA THR A 213 2.55 5.31 -7.19
C THR A 213 2.55 6.78 -6.75
N ILE A 214 2.36 7.71 -7.70
CA ILE A 214 2.49 9.15 -7.46
C ILE A 214 1.19 9.84 -7.83
N TYR A 215 0.72 10.70 -6.92
CA TYR A 215 -0.37 11.64 -7.16
C TYR A 215 0.16 13.06 -6.96
N THR A 216 -0.18 13.95 -7.90
CA THR A 216 0.16 15.36 -7.86
C THR A 216 -1.11 16.20 -7.79
N PHE A 217 -1.08 17.27 -7.00
CA PHE A 217 -2.21 18.18 -6.90
C PHE A 217 -2.35 19.00 -8.17
N ASP A 218 -3.55 18.95 -8.74
CA ASP A 218 -3.93 19.73 -9.90
C ASP A 218 -4.69 20.99 -9.48
N GLN A 219 -4.19 22.16 -9.88
CA GLN A 219 -4.74 23.44 -9.52
C GLN A 219 -6.08 23.74 -10.18
N GLU A 220 -6.35 23.16 -11.35
CA GLU A 220 -7.58 23.39 -12.10
C GLU A 220 -8.73 22.57 -11.51
N SER A 221 -8.57 21.26 -11.38
CA SER A 221 -9.59 20.37 -10.82
C SER A 221 -9.68 20.39 -9.29
N LYS A 222 -8.68 20.99 -8.60
CA LYS A 222 -8.52 20.97 -7.12
C LYS A 222 -8.46 19.57 -6.52
N ARG A 223 -7.84 18.62 -7.25
CA ARG A 223 -7.74 17.21 -6.88
C ARG A 223 -6.32 16.70 -6.99
N LEU A 224 -6.07 15.57 -6.37
CA LEU A 224 -4.89 14.75 -6.63
C LEU A 224 -5.13 13.92 -7.88
N LEU A 225 -4.33 14.12 -8.93
CA LEU A 225 -4.36 13.34 -10.16
C LEU A 225 -3.23 12.32 -10.15
N LEU A 226 -3.51 11.13 -10.70
CA LEU A 226 -2.52 10.08 -10.85
C LEU A 226 -1.49 10.50 -11.92
N ASP A 227 -0.24 10.63 -11.51
CA ASP A 227 0.90 10.85 -12.41
C ASP A 227 1.55 9.53 -12.81
N ARG A 228 1.72 8.63 -11.84
CA ARG A 228 2.38 7.34 -12.06
C ARG A 228 1.76 6.25 -11.19
N TYR A 229 1.56 5.06 -11.78
CA TYR A 229 1.07 3.90 -11.05
C TYR A 229 2.04 2.74 -11.14
N ASN A 230 2.24 2.05 -10.00
CA ASN A 230 2.92 0.77 -9.89
C ASN A 230 4.28 0.71 -10.59
N SER A 231 5.04 1.80 -10.58
CA SER A 231 6.32 1.86 -11.28
C SER A 231 7.44 1.22 -10.48
N ALA A 232 8.03 0.17 -11.02
CA ALA A 232 9.23 -0.50 -10.49
C ALA A 232 10.43 -0.33 -11.45
N ALA A 233 10.43 0.67 -12.33
CA ALA A 233 11.48 0.87 -13.33
C ALA A 233 12.86 1.09 -12.70
N HIS A 234 12.92 1.75 -11.54
CA HIS A 234 14.14 1.98 -10.76
C HIS A 234 14.75 0.70 -10.15
N LEU A 235 14.02 -0.43 -10.17
CA LEU A 235 14.49 -1.72 -9.67
C LEU A 235 15.06 -2.64 -10.77
N LYS A 236 15.06 -2.22 -12.04
CA LYS A 236 15.48 -3.10 -13.16
C LYS A 236 16.94 -3.53 -13.06
N GLU A 237 17.80 -2.72 -12.47
CA GLU A 237 19.22 -3.04 -12.25
C GLU A 237 19.43 -4.10 -11.17
N THR A 238 18.42 -4.39 -10.34
CA THR A 238 18.51 -5.32 -9.21
C THR A 238 17.93 -6.71 -9.50
N ARG A 239 17.25 -6.89 -10.65
CA ARG A 239 16.79 -8.22 -11.06
C ARG A 239 18.00 -9.04 -11.48
N PRO A 240 18.27 -10.22 -10.84
CA PRO A 240 19.28 -11.14 -11.39
C PRO A 240 18.89 -11.41 -12.85
N LYS A 241 19.86 -11.27 -13.77
CA LYS A 241 19.65 -11.71 -15.14
C LYS A 241 19.20 -13.17 -15.06
N ALA A 242 18.03 -13.46 -15.66
CA ALA A 242 17.58 -14.84 -15.77
C ALA A 242 18.67 -15.68 -16.41
N PRO A 243 18.95 -16.92 -15.93
CA PRO A 243 19.97 -17.78 -16.47
C PRO A 243 19.74 -18.13 -17.95
#